data_e3e807b8bbd603ac1902b149b2f008fd
#
_entry.id   e3e807b8bbd603ac1902b149b2f008fd
#
_cell.length_a   1.000
_cell.length_b   1.000
_cell.length_c   1.000
_cell.angle_alpha   90.00
_cell.angle_beta   90.00
_cell.angle_gamma   90.00
#
_symmetry.space_group_name_H-M   'P 1'
#
loop_
_entity.id
_entity.type
_entity.pdbx_description
1 polymer ?
#
loop_
_entity_poly.entity_id
_entity_poly.type
_entity_poly.pdbx_seq_one_letter_code
_entity_poly.pdbx_strand_id
1 'polypeptide(L)'
;GEFTIQYNTAVKSIRIAKNLVAGLLVNGGNSIAGNGTWAVGGDATDLTVDTLNYVYGGGSLNFNVSGAGTTAYLENSTQTAVDLSRDEDQGYEFVYGFIPSGSTVTSFNLRWGSSSSDYWDATVTTAQDGTAFQTGWNLLAFPWAGATETGTPDAGSVSYVRFTVTYDGDAASHYRLNNIVSQLGTIYEIEYYSKFLFRDGTTGAFKETVTDDSDIVNLDTDSYSLLLSLVAYYCAQQIQGADAGFDAGFFKTDYEEAKRRYVAKIKSQIINPQAAYYRMPQRRVAKTIRLS
;
A
#
# COMPACT_ATOMS: atom_id res chain seq x y z
N GLY A 1 2.77 17.16 19.45
CA GLY A 1 3.39 17.43 18.17
C GLY A 1 2.50 18.29 17.31
N GLU A 2 3.03 19.32 16.67
CA GLU A 2 2.30 20.17 15.73
C GLU A 2 2.34 19.54 14.33
N PHE A 3 1.19 19.50 13.68
CA PHE A 3 1.07 19.10 12.28
C PHE A 3 1.03 20.36 11.42
N THR A 4 1.90 20.42 10.43
CA THR A 4 1.80 21.46 9.40
C THR A 4 1.38 20.81 8.09
N ILE A 5 0.18 21.14 7.59
CA ILE A 5 -0.28 20.74 6.27
C ILE A 5 0.13 21.83 5.30
N GLN A 6 1.11 21.54 4.44
CA GLN A 6 1.45 22.44 3.33
C GLN A 6 0.67 22.01 2.09
N TYR A 7 -0.17 22.90 1.59
CA TYR A 7 -0.84 22.75 0.30
C TYR A 7 0.09 23.26 -0.79
N ASN A 8 0.67 22.36 -1.56
CA ASN A 8 1.21 22.70 -2.86
C ASN A 8 0.16 22.34 -3.92
N THR A 9 0.01 23.16 -4.96
CA THR A 9 -1.01 23.02 -6.02
C THR A 9 -0.96 21.69 -6.78
N ALA A 10 0.06 20.87 -6.59
CA ALA A 10 0.23 19.59 -7.23
C ALA A 10 0.29 18.39 -6.26
N VAL A 11 0.66 18.56 -4.99
CA VAL A 11 0.81 17.47 -4.04
C VAL A 11 0.44 17.95 -2.64
N LYS A 12 -0.48 17.27 -1.98
CA LYS A 12 -0.68 17.43 -0.53
C LYS A 12 0.39 16.64 0.18
N SER A 13 1.34 17.29 0.83
CA SER A 13 2.29 16.62 1.71
C SER A 13 1.92 16.92 3.16
N ILE A 14 1.79 15.88 3.96
CA ILE A 14 1.69 16.01 5.42
C ILE A 14 3.10 15.85 5.97
N ARG A 15 3.64 16.91 6.58
CA ARG A 15 4.85 16.80 7.38
C ARG A 15 4.44 16.54 8.83
N ILE A 16 4.76 15.37 9.32
CA ILE A 16 4.68 15.09 10.76
C ILE A 16 5.97 15.65 11.37
N ALA A 17 5.86 16.77 12.08
CA ALA A 17 7.00 17.35 12.74
C ALA A 17 7.31 16.65 14.08
N LYS A 18 8.52 16.19 14.18
CA LYS A 18 9.37 15.99 15.35
C LYS A 18 8.79 15.23 16.55
N ASN A 19 9.37 14.09 16.81
CA ASN A 19 9.32 13.15 17.92
C ASN A 19 8.58 11.83 17.64
N LEU A 20 8.30 11.48 16.40
CA LEU A 20 8.17 10.07 16.05
C LEU A 20 9.59 9.50 16.09
N VAL A 21 9.81 8.51 16.93
CA VAL A 21 11.04 7.73 16.86
C VAL A 21 11.12 7.19 15.45
N ALA A 22 12.13 7.63 14.70
CA ALA A 22 12.28 7.19 13.31
C ALA A 22 12.42 5.67 13.31
N GLY A 23 11.65 5.00 12.47
CA GLY A 23 11.80 3.56 12.25
C GLY A 23 13.22 3.27 11.78
N LEU A 24 13.75 2.13 12.18
CA LEU A 24 15.04 1.62 11.70
C LEU A 24 14.80 0.86 10.40
N LEU A 25 15.41 1.30 9.32
CA LEU A 25 15.32 0.60 8.03
C LEU A 25 16.08 -0.72 8.12
N VAL A 26 15.37 -1.82 8.07
CA VAL A 26 15.94 -3.18 8.03
C VAL A 26 16.38 -3.51 6.61
N ASN A 27 15.47 -3.34 5.64
CA ASN A 27 15.78 -3.50 4.23
C ASN A 27 14.78 -2.70 3.37
N GLY A 28 15.26 -1.96 2.39
CA GLY A 28 14.40 -1.16 1.52
C GLY A 28 13.53 -1.97 0.57
N GLY A 29 13.88 -3.22 0.28
CA GLY A 29 13.18 -4.04 -0.70
C GLY A 29 13.12 -3.41 -2.09
N ASN A 30 14.10 -2.59 -2.45
CA ASN A 30 14.15 -1.81 -3.68
C ASN A 30 15.29 -2.24 -4.62
N SER A 31 16.05 -3.25 -4.25
CA SER A 31 17.16 -3.80 -5.03
C SER A 31 17.35 -5.28 -4.68
N ILE A 32 17.69 -6.10 -5.67
CA ILE A 32 17.99 -7.51 -5.45
C ILE A 32 19.33 -7.70 -4.72
N ALA A 33 20.30 -6.82 -4.96
CA ALA A 33 21.68 -6.95 -4.45
C ALA A 33 22.21 -5.66 -3.77
N GLY A 34 21.34 -4.70 -3.41
CA GLY A 34 21.78 -3.41 -2.85
C GLY A 34 22.18 -3.48 -1.37
N ASN A 35 21.53 -4.33 -0.60
CA ASN A 35 21.83 -4.63 0.81
C ASN A 35 21.66 -6.13 1.02
N GLY A 36 22.72 -6.88 0.83
CA GLY A 36 22.68 -8.31 0.69
C GLY A 36 22.06 -8.75 -0.64
N THR A 37 21.81 -10.04 -0.80
CA THR A 37 21.21 -10.61 -2.00
C THR A 37 19.91 -11.32 -1.68
N TRP A 38 18.85 -10.91 -2.35
CA TRP A 38 17.56 -11.57 -2.27
C TRP A 38 17.50 -12.76 -3.19
N ALA A 39 16.96 -13.86 -2.68
CA ALA A 39 16.69 -15.09 -3.42
C ALA A 39 15.23 -15.48 -3.30
N VAL A 40 14.73 -16.19 -4.29
CA VAL A 40 13.38 -16.80 -4.29
C VAL A 40 13.43 -18.21 -3.72
N GLY A 41 12.30 -18.64 -3.12
CA GLY A 41 12.13 -20.01 -2.70
C GLY A 41 10.64 -20.39 -2.53
N GLY A 42 10.39 -21.68 -2.28
CA GLY A 42 9.03 -22.21 -2.40
C GLY A 42 8.56 -22.08 -3.85
N ASP A 43 7.36 -21.56 -4.04
CA ASP A 43 6.76 -21.32 -5.37
C ASP A 43 7.16 -20.00 -6.03
N ALA A 44 8.00 -19.19 -5.39
CA ALA A 44 8.41 -17.91 -5.94
C ALA A 44 9.37 -18.08 -7.13
N THR A 45 9.13 -17.32 -8.19
CA THR A 45 9.92 -17.28 -9.43
C THR A 45 10.15 -15.84 -9.89
N ASP A 46 11.04 -15.64 -10.87
CA ASP A 46 11.19 -14.40 -11.63
C ASP A 46 11.41 -13.12 -10.80
N LEU A 47 12.31 -13.20 -9.82
CA LEU A 47 12.64 -12.04 -8.99
C LEU A 47 13.24 -10.91 -9.84
N THR A 48 12.57 -9.77 -9.84
CA THR A 48 12.96 -8.54 -10.53
C THR A 48 12.78 -7.32 -9.63
N VAL A 49 13.21 -6.16 -10.08
CA VAL A 49 12.91 -4.87 -9.43
C VAL A 49 11.87 -4.12 -10.27
N ASP A 50 10.75 -3.76 -9.65
CA ASP A 50 9.75 -2.90 -10.28
C ASP A 50 9.98 -1.45 -9.83
N THR A 51 10.34 -0.60 -10.79
CA THR A 51 10.62 0.84 -10.56
C THR A 51 9.41 1.72 -10.78
N LEU A 52 8.26 1.15 -11.14
CA LEU A 52 7.02 1.87 -11.40
C LEU A 52 6.01 1.74 -10.25
N ASN A 53 6.00 0.59 -9.58
CA ASN A 53 5.04 0.30 -8.52
C ASN A 53 5.76 -0.01 -7.20
N TYR A 54 5.97 0.99 -6.40
CA TYR A 54 6.63 0.92 -5.09
C TYR A 54 6.02 1.92 -4.12
N VAL A 55 6.24 1.73 -2.83
CA VAL A 55 5.79 2.63 -1.76
C VAL A 55 6.93 3.52 -1.29
N TYR A 56 8.14 2.96 -1.19
CA TYR A 56 9.30 3.65 -0.65
C TYR A 56 10.55 3.41 -1.52
N GLY A 57 11.43 4.40 -1.52
CA GLY A 57 12.70 4.31 -2.28
C GLY A 57 12.52 4.53 -3.78
N GLY A 58 13.16 3.72 -4.59
CA GLY A 58 13.17 3.82 -6.06
C GLY A 58 12.66 2.58 -6.76
N GLY A 59 12.05 1.62 -6.04
CA GLY A 59 11.53 0.38 -6.58
C GLY A 59 11.02 -0.57 -5.51
N SER A 60 10.45 -1.69 -5.94
CA SER A 60 10.05 -2.80 -5.08
C SER A 60 10.56 -4.12 -5.64
N LEU A 61 10.78 -5.12 -4.79
CA LEU A 61 11.04 -6.48 -5.22
C LEU A 61 9.75 -7.08 -5.77
N ASN A 62 9.79 -7.52 -7.00
CA ASN A 62 8.67 -8.11 -7.73
C ASN A 62 8.98 -9.56 -8.07
N PHE A 63 8.04 -10.47 -7.79
CA PHE A 63 8.16 -11.89 -8.06
C PHE A 63 6.84 -12.49 -8.49
N ASN A 64 6.90 -13.65 -9.15
CA ASN A 64 5.75 -14.43 -9.55
C ASN A 64 5.62 -15.65 -8.64
N VAL A 65 4.43 -16.28 -8.62
CA VAL A 65 4.19 -17.58 -8.01
C VAL A 65 3.77 -18.58 -9.07
N SER A 66 4.34 -19.79 -9.01
CA SER A 66 4.14 -20.80 -10.06
C SER A 66 2.81 -21.55 -9.96
N GLY A 67 2.15 -21.53 -8.81
CA GLY A 67 0.96 -22.34 -8.54
C GLY A 67 1.27 -23.83 -8.34
N ALA A 68 2.53 -24.19 -8.09
CA ALA A 68 2.90 -25.58 -7.82
C ALA A 68 2.64 -25.99 -6.35
N GLY A 69 2.49 -25.03 -5.48
CA GLY A 69 2.18 -25.20 -4.05
C GLY A 69 1.32 -24.04 -3.54
N THR A 70 1.43 -23.71 -2.27
CA THR A 70 0.65 -22.64 -1.63
C THR A 70 1.51 -21.62 -0.90
N THR A 71 2.84 -21.74 -1.01
CA THR A 71 3.78 -20.93 -0.23
C THR A 71 4.94 -20.46 -1.10
N ALA A 72 5.13 -19.16 -1.19
CA ALA A 72 6.23 -18.53 -1.88
C ALA A 72 6.97 -17.59 -0.95
N TYR A 73 8.30 -17.46 -1.06
CA TYR A 73 9.06 -16.55 -0.22
C TYR A 73 10.23 -15.88 -0.93
N LEU A 74 10.59 -14.72 -0.40
CA LEU A 74 11.85 -14.03 -0.66
C LEU A 74 12.72 -14.10 0.58
N GLU A 75 14.00 -14.40 0.40
CA GLU A 75 14.95 -14.52 1.50
C GLU A 75 16.20 -13.69 1.21
N ASN A 76 16.69 -12.99 2.24
CA ASN A 76 17.98 -12.32 2.23
C ASN A 76 18.74 -12.73 3.49
N SER A 77 19.81 -13.50 3.32
CA SER A 77 20.65 -14.02 4.40
C SER A 77 22.03 -13.36 4.47
N THR A 78 22.25 -12.31 3.71
CA THR A 78 23.56 -11.66 3.56
C THR A 78 23.49 -10.14 3.68
N GLN A 79 22.37 -9.59 4.20
CA GLN A 79 22.28 -8.15 4.40
C GLN A 79 23.23 -7.66 5.49
N THR A 80 23.58 -6.38 5.42
CA THR A 80 24.31 -5.71 6.49
C THR A 80 23.50 -5.76 7.78
N ALA A 81 24.13 -6.19 8.86
CA ALA A 81 23.47 -6.31 10.15
C ALA A 81 22.93 -4.95 10.64
N VAL A 82 21.72 -4.97 11.19
CA VAL A 82 21.06 -3.81 11.79
C VAL A 82 20.81 -4.12 13.25
N ASP A 83 21.11 -3.15 14.14
CA ASP A 83 20.81 -3.23 15.56
C ASP A 83 19.36 -2.82 15.80
N LEU A 84 18.52 -3.80 16.16
CA LEU A 84 17.10 -3.65 16.47
C LEU A 84 16.79 -3.88 17.95
N SER A 85 17.81 -3.99 18.82
CA SER A 85 17.62 -4.24 20.26
C SER A 85 16.74 -3.21 20.96
N ARG A 86 16.62 -2.00 20.41
CA ARG A 86 15.66 -0.99 20.86
C ARG A 86 14.21 -1.44 20.74
N ASP A 87 13.89 -2.18 19.68
CA ASP A 87 12.53 -2.54 19.30
C ASP A 87 12.14 -3.94 19.76
N GLU A 88 13.10 -4.72 20.25
CA GLU A 88 12.91 -6.06 20.79
C GLU A 88 11.80 -6.07 21.85
N ASP A 89 10.95 -7.08 21.82
CA ASP A 89 9.79 -7.31 22.71
C ASP A 89 8.65 -6.28 22.63
N GLN A 90 8.86 -5.09 22.11
CA GLN A 90 7.87 -4.01 22.15
C GLN A 90 7.56 -3.40 20.78
N GLY A 91 8.42 -3.66 19.79
CA GLY A 91 8.31 -3.12 18.45
C GLY A 91 7.47 -3.96 17.50
N TYR A 92 7.46 -3.50 16.27
CA TYR A 92 6.87 -4.18 15.13
C TYR A 92 7.82 -4.09 13.95
N GLU A 93 7.88 -5.16 13.17
CA GLU A 93 8.39 -5.11 11.81
C GLU A 93 7.26 -4.73 10.86
N PHE A 94 7.36 -3.58 10.23
CA PHE A 94 6.41 -3.11 9.24
C PHE A 94 6.91 -3.42 7.84
N VAL A 95 6.03 -3.96 7.01
CA VAL A 95 6.35 -4.37 5.65
C VAL A 95 5.21 -3.99 4.71
N TYR A 96 5.51 -3.50 3.54
CA TYR A 96 4.53 -3.38 2.47
C TYR A 96 4.54 -4.62 1.60
N GLY A 97 3.42 -5.36 1.60
CA GLY A 97 3.16 -6.49 0.72
C GLY A 97 2.13 -6.14 -0.35
N PHE A 98 2.40 -6.44 -1.60
CA PHE A 98 1.48 -6.22 -2.70
C PHE A 98 0.86 -7.52 -3.17
N ILE A 99 -0.47 -7.54 -3.28
CA ILE A 99 -1.26 -8.66 -3.78
C ILE A 99 -1.77 -8.31 -5.18
N PRO A 100 -1.43 -9.08 -6.22
CA PRO A 100 -1.95 -8.87 -7.57
C PRO A 100 -3.45 -9.15 -7.65
N SER A 101 -4.10 -8.59 -8.66
CA SER A 101 -5.52 -8.85 -8.93
C SER A 101 -5.74 -10.32 -9.26
N GLY A 102 -6.82 -10.89 -8.73
CA GLY A 102 -7.20 -12.29 -8.94
C GLY A 102 -6.50 -13.28 -8.03
N SER A 103 -5.60 -12.84 -7.14
CA SER A 103 -4.95 -13.71 -6.15
C SER A 103 -5.60 -13.59 -4.78
N THR A 104 -5.69 -14.70 -4.08
CA THR A 104 -6.18 -14.77 -2.70
C THR A 104 -5.02 -15.13 -1.77
N VAL A 105 -4.69 -14.23 -0.85
CA VAL A 105 -3.66 -14.45 0.17
C VAL A 105 -4.33 -14.75 1.50
N THR A 106 -3.90 -15.82 2.16
CA THR A 106 -4.41 -16.24 3.47
C THR A 106 -3.56 -15.70 4.62
N SER A 107 -2.24 -15.58 4.42
CA SER A 107 -1.34 -15.02 5.41
C SER A 107 -0.05 -14.50 4.80
N PHE A 108 0.57 -13.57 5.52
CA PHE A 108 1.98 -13.22 5.35
C PHE A 108 2.74 -13.63 6.60
N ASN A 109 3.97 -14.09 6.40
CA ASN A 109 4.89 -14.40 7.47
C ASN A 109 6.20 -13.65 7.25
N LEU A 110 6.77 -13.14 8.33
CA LEU A 110 8.10 -12.55 8.34
C LEU A 110 8.97 -13.28 9.34
N ARG A 111 10.19 -13.60 8.90
CA ARG A 111 11.30 -13.99 9.75
C ARG A 111 12.36 -12.91 9.72
N TRP A 112 12.89 -12.56 10.86
CA TRP A 112 14.02 -11.65 11.01
C TRP A 112 14.94 -12.15 12.11
N GLY A 113 16.23 -12.00 11.94
CA GLY A 113 17.19 -12.54 12.92
C GLY A 113 18.63 -12.41 12.49
N SER A 114 19.50 -13.03 13.25
CA SER A 114 20.95 -13.01 13.01
C SER A 114 21.40 -14.05 11.97
N SER A 115 20.60 -15.11 11.75
CA SER A 115 20.89 -16.14 10.74
C SER A 115 19.62 -16.88 10.32
N SER A 116 19.74 -17.77 9.32
CA SER A 116 18.64 -18.67 8.92
C SER A 116 18.29 -19.76 9.94
N SER A 117 19.09 -19.93 10.99
CA SER A 117 18.83 -20.84 12.12
C SER A 117 18.51 -20.10 13.43
N ASP A 118 18.71 -18.79 13.46
CA ASP A 118 18.54 -17.96 14.67
C ASP A 118 17.68 -16.74 14.28
N TYR A 119 16.36 -16.84 14.46
CA TYR A 119 15.40 -15.84 14.01
C TYR A 119 14.12 -15.81 14.85
N TRP A 120 13.43 -14.70 14.83
CA TRP A 120 12.03 -14.55 15.21
C TRP A 120 11.13 -14.80 14.02
N ASP A 121 9.94 -15.35 14.25
CA ASP A 121 8.94 -15.72 13.26
C ASP A 121 7.57 -15.20 13.68
N ALA A 122 6.94 -14.40 12.84
CA ALA A 122 5.59 -13.92 13.07
C ALA A 122 4.72 -14.04 11.82
N THR A 123 3.45 -14.37 12.01
CA THR A 123 2.47 -14.52 10.92
C THR A 123 1.29 -13.58 11.14
N VAL A 124 0.85 -12.90 10.09
CA VAL A 124 -0.32 -12.04 10.09
C VAL A 124 -1.34 -12.51 9.04
N THR A 125 -2.63 -12.39 9.37
CA THR A 125 -3.77 -12.77 8.52
C THR A 125 -4.64 -11.59 8.14
N THR A 126 -4.26 -10.39 8.57
CA THR A 126 -4.91 -9.11 8.29
C THR A 126 -3.87 -8.03 8.04
N ALA A 127 -4.27 -6.97 7.38
CA ALA A 127 -3.48 -5.76 7.30
C ALA A 127 -3.34 -5.10 8.69
N GLN A 128 -2.41 -4.16 8.82
CA GLN A 128 -2.07 -3.48 10.07
C GLN A 128 -3.28 -2.81 10.76
N ASP A 129 -4.27 -2.36 10.02
CA ASP A 129 -5.51 -1.76 10.52
C ASP A 129 -6.57 -2.81 10.94
N GLY A 130 -6.27 -4.11 10.85
CA GLY A 130 -7.13 -5.22 11.18
C GLY A 130 -8.16 -5.56 10.09
N THR A 131 -8.09 -4.95 8.91
CA THR A 131 -8.93 -5.31 7.76
C THR A 131 -8.38 -6.55 7.05
N ALA A 132 -9.26 -7.24 6.30
CA ALA A 132 -8.83 -8.31 5.40
C ALA A 132 -7.87 -7.75 4.33
N PHE A 133 -6.95 -8.58 3.87
CA PHE A 133 -6.04 -8.20 2.79
C PHE A 133 -6.81 -7.77 1.54
N GLN A 134 -6.30 -6.74 0.88
CA GLN A 134 -6.88 -6.17 -0.34
C GLN A 134 -5.93 -6.34 -1.51
N THR A 135 -6.45 -6.44 -2.71
CA THR A 135 -5.66 -6.30 -3.93
C THR A 135 -4.89 -4.98 -3.90
N GLY A 136 -3.62 -5.01 -4.24
CA GLY A 136 -2.73 -3.86 -4.14
C GLY A 136 -1.84 -3.88 -2.90
N TRP A 137 -1.37 -2.71 -2.47
CA TRP A 137 -0.49 -2.58 -1.33
C TRP A 137 -1.23 -2.75 0.00
N ASN A 138 -0.69 -3.61 0.86
CA ASN A 138 -1.11 -3.81 2.24
C ASN A 138 0.05 -3.46 3.16
N LEU A 139 -0.19 -2.66 4.17
CA LEU A 139 0.76 -2.47 5.26
C LEU A 139 0.57 -3.62 6.25
N LEU A 140 1.63 -4.35 6.50
CA LEU A 140 1.68 -5.49 7.40
C LEU A 140 2.45 -5.10 8.65
N ALA A 141 2.03 -5.56 9.81
CA ALA A 141 2.68 -5.28 11.09
C ALA A 141 2.93 -6.60 11.84
N PHE A 142 4.17 -7.02 11.88
CA PHE A 142 4.60 -8.23 12.56
C PHE A 142 5.11 -7.86 13.97
N PRO A 143 4.39 -8.23 15.04
CA PRO A 143 4.79 -7.86 16.39
C PRO A 143 6.00 -8.65 16.84
N TRP A 144 6.93 -8.00 17.55
CA TRP A 144 7.98 -8.68 18.28
C TRP A 144 7.39 -9.47 19.47
N ALA A 145 6.45 -8.85 20.17
CA ALA A 145 5.76 -9.52 21.28
C ALA A 145 4.93 -10.70 20.76
N GLY A 146 5.31 -11.91 21.17
CA GLY A 146 4.66 -13.15 20.75
C GLY A 146 5.17 -13.73 19.43
N ALA A 147 6.21 -13.17 18.82
CA ALA A 147 6.95 -13.84 17.77
C ALA A 147 7.58 -15.13 18.28
N THR A 148 7.57 -16.17 17.47
CA THR A 148 8.20 -17.44 17.81
C THR A 148 9.70 -17.32 17.61
N GLU A 149 10.46 -17.59 18.67
CA GLU A 149 11.90 -17.61 18.61
C GLU A 149 12.42 -19.00 18.18
N THR A 150 13.37 -19.01 17.25
CA THR A 150 14.09 -20.20 16.82
C THR A 150 15.59 -19.98 17.00
N GLY A 151 16.27 -20.92 17.62
CA GLY A 151 17.68 -20.80 17.95
C GLY A 151 17.92 -19.76 19.06
N THR A 152 18.93 -18.93 18.88
CA THR A 152 19.30 -17.82 19.76
C THR A 152 19.55 -16.57 18.93
N PRO A 153 18.50 -15.93 18.40
CA PRO A 153 18.66 -14.76 17.58
C PRO A 153 19.20 -13.58 18.37
N ASP A 154 20.00 -12.74 17.71
CA ASP A 154 20.60 -11.54 18.28
C ASP A 154 19.94 -10.29 17.67
N ALA A 155 19.15 -9.58 18.47
CA ALA A 155 18.50 -8.34 18.05
C ALA A 155 19.49 -7.21 17.74
N GLY A 156 20.70 -7.24 18.33
CA GLY A 156 21.77 -6.30 18.03
C GLY A 156 22.43 -6.53 16.66
N SER A 157 22.11 -7.64 15.97
CA SER A 157 22.80 -8.04 14.73
C SER A 157 21.87 -8.72 13.72
N VAL A 158 20.75 -8.08 13.38
CA VAL A 158 19.77 -8.65 12.44
C VAL A 158 20.30 -8.56 11.00
N SER A 159 20.69 -9.71 10.44
CA SER A 159 21.28 -9.84 9.10
C SER A 159 20.54 -10.82 8.19
N TYR A 160 19.46 -11.41 8.70
CA TYR A 160 18.60 -12.36 8.00
C TYR A 160 17.16 -11.88 7.98
N VAL A 161 16.53 -11.95 6.81
CA VAL A 161 15.11 -11.68 6.62
C VAL A 161 14.52 -12.66 5.61
N ARG A 162 13.33 -13.22 5.91
CA ARG A 162 12.52 -13.97 4.97
C ARG A 162 11.08 -13.47 5.01
N PHE A 163 10.57 -13.06 3.87
CA PHE A 163 9.18 -12.68 3.68
C PHE A 163 8.44 -13.78 2.92
N THR A 164 7.40 -14.34 3.51
CA THR A 164 6.64 -15.46 2.96
C THR A 164 5.20 -15.06 2.71
N VAL A 165 4.66 -15.49 1.57
CA VAL A 165 3.25 -15.37 1.20
C VAL A 165 2.64 -16.76 1.20
N THR A 166 1.50 -16.95 1.89
CA THR A 166 0.65 -18.14 1.76
C THR A 166 -0.59 -17.75 0.98
N TYR A 167 -0.85 -18.45 -0.13
CA TYR A 167 -1.87 -18.10 -1.10
C TYR A 167 -2.69 -19.32 -1.52
N ASP A 168 -3.69 -19.14 -2.39
CA ASP A 168 -4.67 -20.15 -2.81
C ASP A 168 -4.12 -21.27 -3.70
N GLY A 169 -2.85 -21.16 -4.16
CA GLY A 169 -2.20 -22.13 -5.01
C GLY A 169 -2.35 -21.85 -6.51
N ASP A 170 -3.02 -20.76 -6.88
CA ASP A 170 -3.11 -20.35 -8.27
C ASP A 170 -1.86 -19.58 -8.72
N ALA A 171 -1.40 -19.85 -9.93
CA ALA A 171 -0.28 -19.12 -10.51
C ALA A 171 -0.64 -17.64 -10.68
N ALA A 172 0.26 -16.76 -10.25
CA ALA A 172 0.05 -15.32 -10.37
C ALA A 172 1.38 -14.58 -10.51
N SER A 173 1.33 -13.45 -11.20
CA SER A 173 2.47 -12.56 -11.38
C SER A 173 2.35 -11.30 -10.54
N HIS A 174 3.50 -10.66 -10.30
CA HIS A 174 3.55 -9.33 -9.70
C HIS A 174 3.19 -9.25 -8.21
N TYR A 175 3.47 -10.27 -7.42
CA TYR A 175 3.61 -10.06 -5.98
C TYR A 175 4.80 -9.14 -5.70
N ARG A 176 4.71 -8.28 -4.69
CA ARG A 176 5.80 -7.36 -4.37
C ARG A 176 6.04 -7.25 -2.89
N LEU A 177 7.31 -7.01 -2.57
CA LEU A 177 7.78 -6.66 -1.25
C LEU A 177 8.46 -5.30 -1.31
N ASN A 178 8.16 -4.43 -0.35
CA ASN A 178 8.83 -3.16 -0.23
C ASN A 178 8.95 -2.71 1.23
N ASN A 179 10.04 -2.07 1.56
CA ASN A 179 10.27 -1.32 2.79
C ASN A 179 10.01 -2.09 4.09
N ILE A 180 11.01 -2.82 4.57
CA ILE A 180 11.00 -3.47 5.88
C ILE A 180 11.59 -2.52 6.91
N VAL A 181 10.78 -2.12 7.89
CA VAL A 181 11.15 -1.13 8.91
C VAL A 181 10.78 -1.64 10.30
N SER A 182 11.75 -1.65 11.19
CA SER A 182 11.49 -1.88 12.62
C SER A 182 11.13 -0.58 13.31
N GLN A 183 10.07 -0.60 14.12
CA GLN A 183 9.61 0.59 14.83
C GLN A 183 8.89 0.27 16.12
N LEU A 184 9.16 1.09 17.15
CA LEU A 184 8.34 1.16 18.35
C LEU A 184 7.05 1.93 18.05
N GLY A 185 5.90 1.29 18.29
CA GLY A 185 4.60 1.96 18.27
C GLY A 185 3.88 1.92 16.91
N THR A 186 2.91 2.77 16.75
CA THR A 186 1.93 2.74 15.65
C THR A 186 2.42 3.52 14.44
N ILE A 187 2.27 2.95 13.24
CA ILE A 187 2.37 3.70 11.99
C ILE A 187 1.04 4.41 11.73
N TYR A 188 1.12 5.68 11.34
CA TYR A 188 -0.05 6.43 10.90
C TYR A 188 -0.25 6.22 9.40
N GLU A 189 -1.40 5.72 9.01
CA GLU A 189 -1.84 5.72 7.63
C GLU A 189 -2.32 7.13 7.26
N ILE A 190 -1.79 7.68 6.18
CA ILE A 190 -2.18 8.98 5.67
C ILE A 190 -2.95 8.77 4.39
N GLU A 191 -4.27 8.93 4.44
CA GLU A 191 -5.06 9.01 3.22
C GLU A 191 -4.73 10.30 2.46
N TYR A 192 -4.36 10.19 1.21
CA TYR A 192 -4.10 11.32 0.34
C TYR A 192 -4.86 11.19 -0.98
N TYR A 193 -5.23 12.33 -1.56
CA TYR A 193 -5.81 12.32 -2.90
C TYR A 193 -4.71 12.19 -3.94
N SER A 194 -4.75 11.12 -4.71
CA SER A 194 -3.86 10.94 -5.85
C SER A 194 -4.22 11.93 -6.96
N LYS A 195 -3.21 12.49 -7.63
CA LYS A 195 -3.40 13.23 -8.89
C LYS A 195 -3.72 12.31 -10.07
N PHE A 196 -3.46 11.02 -9.92
CA PHE A 196 -3.69 10.03 -10.97
C PHE A 196 -5.12 9.52 -10.92
N LEU A 197 -5.80 9.62 -12.06
CA LEU A 197 -7.19 9.21 -12.19
C LEU A 197 -7.34 7.69 -12.36
N PHE A 198 -6.31 7.03 -12.86
CA PHE A 198 -6.36 5.62 -13.21
C PHE A 198 -5.28 4.82 -12.50
N ARG A 199 -5.51 3.54 -12.43
CA ARG A 199 -4.64 2.54 -11.85
C ARG A 199 -4.64 1.31 -12.73
N ASP A 200 -3.47 0.77 -13.05
CA ASP A 200 -3.33 -0.49 -13.74
C ASP A 200 -3.92 -1.62 -12.92
N GLY A 201 -4.86 -2.37 -13.49
CA GLY A 201 -5.57 -3.44 -12.78
C GLY A 201 -4.69 -4.64 -12.44
N THR A 202 -3.58 -4.84 -13.16
CA THR A 202 -2.66 -5.96 -12.94
C THR A 202 -1.51 -5.57 -12.03
N THR A 203 -0.89 -4.42 -12.30
CA THR A 203 0.32 -3.99 -11.59
C THR A 203 0.02 -3.07 -10.41
N GLY A 204 -1.16 -2.45 -10.36
CA GLY A 204 -1.54 -1.44 -9.40
C GLY A 204 -0.84 -0.09 -9.59
N ALA A 205 -0.02 0.07 -10.63
CA ALA A 205 0.68 1.33 -10.92
C ALA A 205 -0.29 2.44 -11.26
N PHE A 206 -0.01 3.66 -10.78
CA PHE A 206 -0.81 4.82 -11.11
C PHE A 206 -0.57 5.29 -12.56
N LYS A 207 -1.65 5.63 -13.27
CA LYS A 207 -1.65 6.05 -14.67
C LYS A 207 -2.38 7.38 -14.87
N GLU A 208 -1.92 8.18 -15.84
CA GLU A 208 -2.61 9.39 -16.24
C GLU A 208 -3.73 9.12 -17.26
N THR A 209 -3.59 8.04 -18.03
CA THR A 209 -4.54 7.64 -19.07
C THR A 209 -4.87 6.16 -18.99
N VAL A 210 -6.07 5.79 -19.42
CA VAL A 210 -6.47 4.39 -19.62
C VAL A 210 -5.72 3.83 -20.83
N THR A 211 -5.07 2.68 -20.65
CA THR A 211 -4.35 1.98 -21.71
C THR A 211 -4.81 0.54 -21.89
N ASP A 212 -5.59 0.02 -20.93
CA ASP A 212 -6.06 -1.35 -20.92
C ASP A 212 -7.48 -1.41 -20.31
N ASP A 213 -8.31 -2.37 -20.75
CA ASP A 213 -9.66 -2.58 -20.22
C ASP A 213 -9.68 -3.03 -18.75
N SER A 214 -8.56 -3.56 -18.25
CA SER A 214 -8.38 -3.91 -16.84
C SER A 214 -8.05 -2.74 -15.92
N ASP A 215 -7.79 -1.55 -16.48
CA ASP A 215 -7.45 -0.37 -15.70
C ASP A 215 -8.61 0.06 -14.79
N ILE A 216 -8.27 0.37 -13.56
CA ILE A 216 -9.25 0.75 -12.53
C ILE A 216 -9.29 2.27 -12.40
N VAL A 217 -10.51 2.82 -12.34
CA VAL A 217 -10.71 4.24 -12.04
C VAL A 217 -10.46 4.48 -10.55
N ASN A 218 -9.45 5.29 -10.24
CA ASN A 218 -9.03 5.61 -8.87
C ASN A 218 -9.79 6.85 -8.35
N LEU A 219 -11.09 6.72 -8.21
CA LEU A 219 -11.98 7.77 -7.71
C LEU A 219 -12.77 7.30 -6.51
N ASP A 220 -13.10 8.24 -5.62
CA ASP A 220 -14.11 8.00 -4.61
C ASP A 220 -15.50 7.87 -5.26
N THR A 221 -16.46 7.28 -4.52
CA THR A 221 -17.82 7.01 -5.02
C THR A 221 -18.54 8.25 -5.54
N ASP A 222 -18.28 9.42 -4.94
CA ASP A 222 -18.95 10.66 -5.33
C ASP A 222 -18.35 11.25 -6.61
N SER A 223 -17.02 11.15 -6.76
CA SER A 223 -16.30 11.58 -7.97
C SER A 223 -16.59 10.67 -9.16
N TYR A 224 -16.87 9.38 -8.89
CA TYR A 224 -17.23 8.41 -9.93
C TYR A 224 -18.53 8.79 -10.68
N SER A 225 -19.55 9.26 -9.94
CA SER A 225 -20.80 9.73 -10.54
C SER A 225 -20.60 10.94 -11.47
N LEU A 226 -19.69 11.85 -11.10
CA LEU A 226 -19.33 12.99 -11.94
C LEU A 226 -18.62 12.54 -13.23
N LEU A 227 -17.69 11.58 -13.14
CA LEU A 227 -16.99 11.04 -14.30
C LEU A 227 -17.98 10.35 -15.26
N LEU A 228 -18.88 9.51 -14.73
CA LEU A 228 -19.90 8.82 -15.54
C LEU A 228 -20.79 9.81 -16.31
N SER A 229 -21.29 10.85 -15.64
CA SER A 229 -22.12 11.86 -16.30
C SER A 229 -21.36 12.66 -17.35
N LEU A 230 -20.05 12.93 -17.13
CA LEU A 230 -19.18 13.56 -18.11
C LEU A 230 -18.98 12.69 -19.36
N VAL A 231 -18.68 11.40 -19.15
CA VAL A 231 -18.50 10.43 -20.25
C VAL A 231 -19.80 10.29 -21.05
N ALA A 232 -20.95 10.14 -20.36
CA ALA A 232 -22.26 10.07 -21.00
C ALA A 232 -22.56 11.31 -21.85
N TYR A 233 -22.22 12.50 -21.34
CA TYR A 233 -22.39 13.75 -22.09
C TYR A 233 -21.50 13.80 -23.34
N TYR A 234 -20.22 13.41 -23.26
CA TYR A 234 -19.36 13.37 -24.46
C TYR A 234 -19.81 12.32 -25.47
N CYS A 235 -20.25 11.15 -25.05
CA CYS A 235 -20.82 10.14 -25.94
C CYS A 235 -22.08 10.68 -26.63
N ALA A 236 -22.96 11.36 -25.88
CA ALA A 236 -24.16 11.97 -26.41
C ALA A 236 -23.85 13.08 -27.46
N GLN A 237 -22.81 13.89 -27.24
CA GLN A 237 -22.34 14.87 -28.22
C GLN A 237 -21.85 14.23 -29.51
N GLN A 238 -21.15 13.08 -29.43
CA GLN A 238 -20.71 12.36 -30.63
C GLN A 238 -21.90 11.83 -31.44
N ILE A 239 -22.91 11.28 -30.75
CA ILE A 239 -24.15 10.80 -31.38
C ILE A 239 -24.90 11.98 -32.02
N GLN A 240 -25.04 13.11 -31.35
CA GLN A 240 -25.70 14.31 -31.88
C GLN A 240 -24.96 14.85 -33.12
N GLY A 241 -23.63 14.75 -33.15
CA GLY A 241 -22.85 15.12 -34.34
C GLY A 241 -23.11 14.22 -35.56
N ALA A 242 -23.49 12.96 -35.32
CA ALA A 242 -23.80 11.97 -36.35
C ALA A 242 -25.30 11.94 -36.70
N ASP A 243 -26.17 12.26 -35.74
CA ASP A 243 -27.64 12.29 -35.89
C ASP A 243 -28.21 13.60 -35.35
N ALA A 244 -28.59 14.49 -36.24
CA ALA A 244 -29.13 15.82 -35.92
C ALA A 244 -30.49 15.78 -35.18
N GLY A 245 -31.16 14.62 -35.12
CA GLY A 245 -32.38 14.43 -34.36
C GLY A 245 -32.13 14.06 -32.88
N PHE A 246 -30.90 13.74 -32.49
CA PHE A 246 -30.55 13.40 -31.13
C PHE A 246 -30.20 14.65 -30.31
N ASP A 247 -30.82 14.82 -29.15
CA ASP A 247 -30.54 15.92 -28.22
C ASP A 247 -29.63 15.52 -27.06
N ALA A 248 -28.41 16.03 -27.05
CA ALA A 248 -27.45 15.83 -25.95
C ALA A 248 -27.71 16.74 -24.73
N GLY A 249 -28.69 17.63 -24.78
CA GLY A 249 -28.96 18.64 -23.74
C GLY A 249 -29.32 18.01 -22.38
N PHE A 250 -30.04 16.89 -22.40
CA PHE A 250 -30.33 16.12 -21.17
C PHE A 250 -29.06 15.69 -20.43
N PHE A 251 -28.13 15.08 -21.15
CA PHE A 251 -26.87 14.60 -20.58
C PHE A 251 -25.97 15.75 -20.09
N LYS A 252 -26.04 16.90 -20.77
CA LYS A 252 -25.36 18.12 -20.32
C LYS A 252 -25.91 18.60 -18.99
N THR A 253 -27.23 18.57 -18.82
CA THR A 253 -27.89 18.99 -17.57
C THR A 253 -27.49 18.08 -16.41
N ASP A 254 -27.49 16.78 -16.61
CA ASP A 254 -27.05 15.80 -15.61
C ASP A 254 -25.59 16.00 -15.21
N TYR A 255 -24.71 16.23 -16.17
CA TYR A 255 -23.31 16.52 -15.90
C TYR A 255 -23.13 17.82 -15.08
N GLU A 256 -23.79 18.92 -15.48
CA GLU A 256 -23.67 20.19 -14.74
C GLU A 256 -24.26 20.10 -13.32
N GLU A 257 -25.28 19.28 -13.11
CA GLU A 257 -25.83 19.03 -11.78
C GLU A 257 -24.86 18.18 -10.94
N ALA A 258 -24.29 17.09 -11.47
CA ALA A 258 -23.31 16.28 -10.80
C ALA A 258 -22.06 17.11 -10.42
N LYS A 259 -21.58 17.95 -11.35
CA LYS A 259 -20.48 18.88 -11.15
C LYS A 259 -20.77 19.89 -10.02
N ARG A 260 -21.97 20.45 -9.99
CA ARG A 260 -22.38 21.40 -8.94
C ARG A 260 -22.42 20.74 -7.56
N ARG A 261 -22.97 19.52 -7.46
CA ARG A 261 -22.98 18.74 -6.21
C ARG A 261 -21.56 18.43 -5.72
N TYR A 262 -20.70 18.02 -6.61
CA TYR A 262 -19.29 17.71 -6.29
C TYR A 262 -18.52 18.95 -5.82
N VAL A 263 -18.65 20.08 -6.53
CA VAL A 263 -18.02 21.36 -6.16
C VAL A 263 -18.56 21.88 -4.82
N ALA A 264 -19.87 21.75 -4.55
CA ALA A 264 -20.46 22.14 -3.29
C ALA A 264 -19.90 21.30 -2.12
N LYS A 265 -19.71 19.99 -2.33
CA LYS A 265 -19.11 19.10 -1.34
C LYS A 265 -17.66 19.49 -1.04
N ILE A 266 -16.83 19.70 -2.08
CA ILE A 266 -15.44 20.14 -1.90
C ILE A 266 -15.38 21.49 -1.17
N LYS A 267 -16.21 22.47 -1.56
CA LYS A 267 -16.27 23.76 -0.91
C LYS A 267 -16.65 23.64 0.58
N SER A 268 -17.63 22.79 0.91
CA SER A 268 -18.02 22.56 2.31
C SER A 268 -16.88 21.94 3.14
N GLN A 269 -16.04 21.13 2.53
CA GLN A 269 -14.85 20.54 3.18
C GLN A 269 -13.73 21.58 3.36
N ILE A 270 -13.58 22.52 2.42
CA ILE A 270 -12.54 23.56 2.47
C ILE A 270 -12.92 24.70 3.43
N ILE A 271 -14.19 25.11 3.46
CA ILE A 271 -14.66 26.28 4.26
C ILE A 271 -14.70 25.96 5.76
N ASN A 272 -14.76 24.71 6.16
CA ASN A 272 -14.73 24.34 7.55
C ASN A 272 -13.56 23.37 7.86
N PRO A 273 -12.31 23.87 7.86
CA PRO A 273 -11.14 23.05 8.18
C PRO A 273 -11.23 22.44 9.60
N GLN A 274 -11.90 23.10 10.53
CA GLN A 274 -12.15 22.53 11.86
C GLN A 274 -13.18 21.39 11.80
N ALA A 275 -14.19 21.45 10.94
CA ALA A 275 -15.14 20.34 10.77
C ALA A 275 -14.50 19.15 10.06
N ALA A 276 -13.53 19.37 9.18
CA ALA A 276 -12.70 18.29 8.60
C ALA A 276 -11.78 17.67 9.67
N TYR A 277 -11.25 18.46 10.61
CA TYR A 277 -10.51 17.96 11.77
C TYR A 277 -11.37 17.12 12.72
N TYR A 278 -12.64 17.50 12.93
CA TYR A 278 -13.58 16.75 13.78
C TYR A 278 -14.31 15.61 13.06
N ARG A 279 -14.27 15.59 11.72
CA ARG A 279 -14.87 14.53 10.87
C ARG A 279 -13.88 13.52 10.31
N MET A 280 -12.61 13.55 10.69
CA MET A 280 -11.85 12.30 10.68
C MET A 280 -12.66 11.31 11.52
N PRO A 281 -13.10 10.19 10.94
CA PRO A 281 -13.98 9.30 11.67
C PRO A 281 -13.27 8.87 12.95
N GLN A 282 -13.71 9.41 14.10
CA GLN A 282 -13.17 9.08 15.42
C GLN A 282 -13.18 7.56 15.69
N ARG A 283 -13.84 6.77 14.85
CA ARG A 283 -13.85 5.32 14.94
C ARG A 283 -12.51 4.65 14.59
N ARG A 284 -11.65 5.29 13.79
CA ARG A 284 -10.32 4.73 13.49
C ARG A 284 -9.21 5.28 14.39
N VAL A 285 -9.33 6.50 14.89
CA VAL A 285 -8.35 7.10 15.79
C VAL A 285 -8.51 6.63 17.24
N ALA A 286 -9.70 6.19 17.65
CA ALA A 286 -9.98 5.80 19.04
C ALA A 286 -9.40 4.44 19.46
N LYS A 287 -8.77 3.69 18.57
CA LYS A 287 -8.29 2.34 18.90
C LYS A 287 -6.81 2.24 19.25
N THR A 288 -6.01 3.31 19.09
CA THR A 288 -4.59 3.17 19.38
C THR A 288 -3.92 4.50 19.79
N ILE A 289 -4.40 5.14 20.85
CA ILE A 289 -3.54 6.00 21.65
C ILE A 289 -3.46 5.36 23.02
N ARG A 290 -2.48 4.52 23.23
CA ARG A 290 -1.93 4.28 24.55
C ARG A 290 -0.63 5.07 24.65
N LEU A 291 -0.73 6.23 25.26
CA LEU A 291 0.44 6.91 25.80
C LEU A 291 0.80 6.17 27.09
N SER A 292 1.91 5.45 27.06
CA SER A 292 2.64 5.06 28.25
C SER A 292 3.83 5.98 28.41
#